data_0c9d028028285b0b8eb82eb68221c7ab
#
_entry.id   0c9d028028285b0b8eb82eb68221c7ab
#
_cell.length_a   1.000
_cell.length_b   1.000
_cell.length_c   1.000
_cell.angle_alpha   90.00
_cell.angle_beta   90.00
_cell.angle_gamma   90.00
#
_symmetry.space_group_name_H-M   'P 1'
#
loop_
_entity.id
_entity.type
_entity.pdbx_description
1 polymer ?
#
loop_
_entity_poly.entity_id
_entity_poly.type
_entity_poly.pdbx_seq_one_letter_code
_entity_poly.pdbx_strand_id
1 'polypeptide(L)'
;ASRGLGDVYKRQNIHFPKTMEEYVQARHRLAFEEFFLFTLATLSLKSANERIPNSYVIPESKEKDQFLESLSYSLTNAQLRTVSEVAQDMSGEHLCSRLIQGDVGSGKTVVATIALINTVIAGYQGALMAPTEVLARQHYESFVKGFEKAGLDIRVELLVGSMTAKPVSYT
;
A
#
# COMPACT_ATOMS: atom_id res chain seq x y z
N ALA A 1 32.43 28.64 3.73
CA ALA A 1 31.79 27.66 3.31
C ALA A 1 32.38 26.76 2.21
N SER A 2 33.10 25.73 2.56
CA SER A 2 33.80 24.81 1.64
C SER A 2 33.01 23.55 1.33
N ARG A 3 31.80 23.68 0.75
CA ARG A 3 31.01 22.52 0.33
C ARG A 3 31.60 21.75 -0.87
N GLY A 4 32.44 22.36 -1.70
CA GLY A 4 32.98 21.75 -2.94
C GLY A 4 34.20 20.83 -2.76
N LEU A 5 35.11 21.15 -1.86
CA LEU A 5 36.37 20.39 -1.70
C LEU A 5 36.15 19.02 -1.04
N GLY A 6 35.27 18.90 -0.06
CA GLY A 6 34.98 17.63 0.60
C GLY A 6 34.42 16.55 -0.35
N ASP A 7 33.60 16.94 -1.31
CA ASP A 7 32.98 16.01 -2.26
C ASP A 7 33.96 15.53 -3.34
N VAL A 8 34.90 16.37 -3.74
CA VAL A 8 35.99 15.99 -4.68
C VAL A 8 36.91 14.94 -4.05
N TYR A 9 37.35 15.15 -2.80
CA TYR A 9 38.20 14.16 -2.11
C TYR A 9 37.50 12.82 -1.87
N LYS A 10 36.22 12.82 -1.56
CA LYS A 10 35.45 11.58 -1.38
C LYS A 10 35.34 10.79 -2.68
N ARG A 11 35.05 11.45 -3.81
CA ARG A 11 35.00 10.81 -5.12
C ARG A 11 36.36 10.33 -5.59
N GLN A 12 37.45 11.05 -5.27
CA GLN A 12 38.80 10.57 -5.53
C GLN A 12 39.12 9.32 -4.71
N ASN A 13 38.82 9.29 -3.42
CA ASN A 13 39.13 8.17 -2.55
C ASN A 13 38.31 6.91 -2.84
N ILE A 14 37.15 6.99 -3.52
CA ILE A 14 36.42 5.81 -3.95
C ILE A 14 37.04 5.15 -5.19
N HIS A 15 37.63 5.95 -6.09
CA HIS A 15 38.23 5.47 -7.33
C HIS A 15 39.74 5.24 -7.21
N PHE A 16 40.45 6.02 -6.39
CA PHE A 16 41.89 6.00 -6.21
C PHE A 16 42.25 6.09 -4.73
N PRO A 17 41.82 5.11 -3.90
CA PRO A 17 42.14 5.11 -2.47
C PRO A 17 43.62 4.81 -2.24
N LYS A 18 44.24 5.49 -1.29
CA LYS A 18 45.59 5.17 -0.86
C LYS A 18 45.60 4.02 0.14
N THR A 19 44.53 3.85 0.90
CA THR A 19 44.34 2.77 1.87
C THR A 19 42.93 2.19 1.76
N MET A 20 42.78 0.96 2.25
CA MET A 20 41.43 0.33 2.32
C MET A 20 40.50 1.09 3.26
N GLU A 21 41.04 1.70 4.28
CA GLU A 21 40.27 2.51 5.23
C GLU A 21 39.67 3.77 4.56
N GLU A 22 40.47 4.47 3.77
CA GLU A 22 39.98 5.63 2.98
C GLU A 22 38.87 5.24 2.00
N TYR A 23 38.97 4.08 1.36
CA TYR A 23 37.92 3.54 0.49
C TYR A 23 36.64 3.28 1.26
N VAL A 24 36.70 2.59 2.40
CA VAL A 24 35.53 2.28 3.22
C VAL A 24 34.84 3.55 3.71
N GLN A 25 35.62 4.52 4.20
CA GLN A 25 35.08 5.81 4.65
C GLN A 25 34.41 6.59 3.50
N ALA A 26 35.04 6.64 2.33
CA ALA A 26 34.46 7.31 1.17
C ALA A 26 33.15 6.65 0.71
N ARG A 27 33.11 5.31 0.67
CA ARG A 27 31.92 4.54 0.35
C ARG A 27 30.78 4.76 1.35
N HIS A 28 31.08 4.70 2.64
CA HIS A 28 30.09 4.97 3.68
C HIS A 28 29.49 6.36 3.57
N ARG A 29 30.31 7.34 3.29
CA ARG A 29 29.84 8.73 3.17
C ARG A 29 28.97 8.94 1.94
N LEU A 30 29.35 8.41 0.79
CA LEU A 30 28.54 8.52 -0.42
C LEU A 30 27.22 7.77 -0.29
N ALA A 31 27.23 6.56 0.26
CA ALA A 31 25.99 5.82 0.53
C ALA A 31 25.08 6.59 1.50
N PHE A 32 25.63 7.17 2.57
CA PHE A 32 24.88 7.99 3.49
C PHE A 32 24.22 9.20 2.79
N GLU A 33 24.94 9.90 1.94
CA GLU A 33 24.40 11.07 1.21
C GLU A 33 23.24 10.67 0.27
N GLU A 34 23.36 9.57 -0.46
CA GLU A 34 22.30 9.06 -1.32
C GLU A 34 21.06 8.66 -0.52
N PHE A 35 21.22 7.87 0.54
CA PHE A 35 20.11 7.48 1.40
C PHE A 35 19.49 8.65 2.14
N PHE A 36 20.29 9.63 2.55
CA PHE A 36 19.78 10.85 3.19
C PHE A 36 18.88 11.65 2.25
N LEU A 37 19.34 11.88 1.01
CA LEU A 37 18.54 12.60 0.01
C LEU A 37 17.27 11.84 -0.36
N PHE A 38 17.38 10.52 -0.55
CA PHE A 38 16.22 9.67 -0.82
C PHE A 38 15.21 9.70 0.33
N THR A 39 15.67 9.56 1.56
CA THR A 39 14.83 9.60 2.76
C THR A 39 14.17 10.97 2.92
N LEU A 40 14.93 12.05 2.72
CA LEU A 40 14.41 13.41 2.81
C LEU A 40 13.32 13.67 1.76
N ALA A 41 13.54 13.24 0.52
CA ALA A 41 12.54 13.36 -0.55
C ALA A 41 11.27 12.56 -0.22
N THR A 42 11.43 11.32 0.25
CA THR A 42 10.32 10.44 0.63
C THR A 42 9.50 11.03 1.78
N LEU A 43 10.18 11.53 2.83
CA LEU A 43 9.52 12.18 3.96
C LEU A 43 8.80 13.46 3.56
N SER A 44 9.38 14.24 2.65
CA SER A 44 8.74 15.46 2.13
C SER A 44 7.47 15.14 1.35
N LEU A 45 7.48 14.11 0.50
CA LEU A 45 6.30 13.62 -0.21
C LEU A 45 5.24 13.08 0.75
N LYS A 46 5.64 12.30 1.75
CA LYS A 46 4.74 11.78 2.79
C LYS A 46 4.06 12.93 3.54
N SER A 47 4.83 13.91 4.03
CA SER A 47 4.29 15.08 4.73
C SER A 47 3.35 15.93 3.87
N ALA A 48 3.56 15.99 2.56
CA ALA A 48 2.64 16.66 1.65
C ALA A 48 1.30 15.90 1.53
N ASN A 49 1.33 14.58 1.45
CA ASN A 49 0.14 13.74 1.38
C ASN A 49 -0.65 13.70 2.71
N GLU A 50 0.03 13.69 3.85
CA GLU A 50 -0.60 13.71 5.18
C GLU A 50 -1.41 15.00 5.45
N ARG A 51 -1.28 16.03 4.62
CA ARG A 51 -2.02 17.29 4.74
C ARG A 51 -3.27 17.36 3.87
N ILE A 52 -3.54 16.35 3.04
CA ILE A 52 -4.74 16.34 2.20
C ILE A 52 -5.93 15.96 3.07
N PRO A 53 -6.94 16.83 3.22
CA PRO A 53 -8.12 16.53 4.01
C PRO A 53 -8.87 15.33 3.45
N ASN A 54 -9.38 14.48 4.33
CA ASN A 54 -10.22 13.36 3.96
C ASN A 54 -11.69 13.84 3.83
N SER A 55 -12.19 13.92 2.60
CA SER A 55 -13.60 14.21 2.33
C SER A 55 -14.50 12.96 2.36
N TYR A 56 -13.89 11.77 2.49
CA TYR A 56 -14.57 10.48 2.39
C TYR A 56 -14.26 9.65 3.64
N VAL A 57 -14.91 9.99 4.74
CA VAL A 57 -14.73 9.25 6.00
C VAL A 57 -15.38 7.87 5.88
N ILE A 58 -14.58 6.83 6.05
CA ILE A 58 -15.00 5.44 5.92
C ILE A 58 -14.84 4.76 7.29
N PRO A 59 -15.93 4.61 8.07
CA PRO A 59 -15.89 3.94 9.36
C PRO A 59 -15.75 2.42 9.20
N GLU A 60 -15.36 1.76 10.27
CA GLU A 60 -15.46 0.30 10.33
C GLU A 60 -16.91 -0.17 10.27
N SER A 61 -17.16 -1.23 9.51
CA SER A 61 -18.47 -1.84 9.35
C SER A 61 -18.60 -3.15 10.12
N LYS A 62 -19.83 -3.54 10.47
CA LYS A 62 -20.11 -4.87 11.07
C LYS A 62 -19.97 -6.00 10.05
N GLU A 63 -20.15 -5.71 8.80
CA GLU A 63 -20.02 -6.61 7.66
C GLU A 63 -18.59 -7.15 7.54
N LYS A 64 -17.60 -6.37 7.98
CA LYS A 64 -16.22 -6.83 8.15
C LYS A 64 -16.14 -8.06 9.06
N ASP A 65 -16.88 -8.05 10.17
CA ASP A 65 -16.85 -9.16 11.15
C ASP A 65 -17.52 -10.40 10.57
N GLN A 66 -18.62 -10.26 9.83
CA GLN A 66 -19.27 -11.37 9.10
C GLN A 66 -18.32 -11.99 8.09
N PHE A 67 -17.57 -11.16 7.35
CA PHE A 67 -16.57 -11.66 6.42
C PHE A 67 -15.43 -12.42 7.16
N LEU A 68 -14.94 -11.88 8.26
CA LEU A 68 -13.90 -12.54 9.08
C LEU A 68 -14.37 -13.89 9.62
N GLU A 69 -15.60 -14.01 10.10
CA GLU A 69 -16.19 -15.25 10.58
C GLU A 69 -16.38 -16.29 9.46
N SER A 70 -16.58 -15.85 8.21
CA SER A 70 -16.71 -16.72 7.05
C SER A 70 -15.40 -17.36 6.60
N LEU A 71 -14.25 -16.84 7.04
CA LEU A 71 -12.94 -17.36 6.65
C LEU A 71 -12.70 -18.74 7.28
N SER A 72 -12.00 -19.61 6.57
CA SER A 72 -11.61 -20.94 7.06
C SER A 72 -10.38 -20.91 7.98
N TYR A 73 -9.84 -19.73 8.26
CA TYR A 73 -8.65 -19.50 9.09
C TYR A 73 -8.81 -18.20 9.88
N SER A 74 -8.10 -18.11 10.99
CA SER A 74 -8.04 -16.88 11.77
C SER A 74 -6.91 -15.98 11.28
N LEU A 75 -7.14 -14.67 11.32
CA LEU A 75 -6.09 -13.70 11.00
C LEU A 75 -5.00 -13.73 12.08
N THR A 76 -3.76 -13.50 11.66
CA THR A 76 -2.64 -13.30 12.57
C THR A 76 -2.75 -11.95 13.29
N ASN A 77 -2.08 -11.83 14.44
CA ASN A 77 -2.03 -10.55 15.18
C ASN A 77 -1.47 -9.40 14.33
N ALA A 78 -0.53 -9.69 13.43
CA ALA A 78 0.00 -8.69 12.51
C ALA A 78 -1.05 -8.20 11.50
N GLN A 79 -1.84 -9.13 10.94
CA GLN A 79 -2.93 -8.79 10.02
C GLN A 79 -4.04 -8.00 10.73
N LEU A 80 -4.45 -8.42 11.93
CA LEU A 80 -5.46 -7.71 12.74
C LEU A 80 -5.01 -6.28 13.07
N ARG A 81 -3.76 -6.12 13.47
CA ARG A 81 -3.18 -4.78 13.72
C ARG A 81 -3.21 -3.93 12.45
N THR A 82 -2.79 -4.49 11.31
CA THR A 82 -2.79 -3.76 10.03
C THR A 82 -4.22 -3.37 9.60
N VAL A 83 -5.20 -4.25 9.78
CA VAL A 83 -6.62 -3.93 9.52
C VAL A 83 -7.08 -2.76 10.39
N SER A 84 -6.78 -2.79 11.69
CA SER A 84 -7.15 -1.71 12.61
C SER A 84 -6.48 -0.38 12.25
N GLU A 85 -5.18 -0.41 11.91
CA GLU A 85 -4.46 0.80 11.50
C GLU A 85 -5.00 1.39 10.19
N VAL A 86 -5.32 0.54 9.20
CA VAL A 86 -5.94 0.98 7.94
C VAL A 86 -7.32 1.58 8.19
N ALA A 87 -8.15 0.95 9.01
CA ALA A 87 -9.47 1.43 9.34
C ALA A 87 -9.42 2.79 10.07
N GLN A 88 -8.46 2.94 11.00
CA GLN A 88 -8.23 4.21 11.69
C GLN A 88 -7.82 5.32 10.69
N ASP A 89 -6.92 5.03 9.76
CA ASP A 89 -6.53 6.00 8.73
C ASP A 89 -7.71 6.37 7.81
N MET A 90 -8.52 5.38 7.40
CA MET A 90 -9.68 5.60 6.51
C MET A 90 -10.81 6.40 7.17
N SER A 91 -10.94 6.31 8.49
CA SER A 91 -11.88 7.10 9.28
C SER A 91 -11.32 8.45 9.77
N GLY A 92 -10.03 8.70 9.53
CA GLY A 92 -9.32 9.88 9.99
C GLY A 92 -9.60 11.16 9.20
N GLU A 93 -9.04 12.26 9.66
CA GLU A 93 -9.19 13.59 9.05
C GLU A 93 -8.40 13.78 7.74
N HIS A 94 -7.45 12.89 7.46
CA HIS A 94 -6.57 12.98 6.30
C HIS A 94 -6.70 11.74 5.42
N LEU A 95 -6.39 11.89 4.12
CA LEU A 95 -6.45 10.79 3.18
C LEU A 95 -5.52 9.63 3.59
N CYS A 96 -6.10 8.43 3.65
CA CYS A 96 -5.34 7.20 3.86
C CYS A 96 -4.44 6.92 2.65
N SER A 97 -3.12 6.91 2.87
CA SER A 97 -2.11 6.51 1.88
C SER A 97 -1.10 5.61 2.57
N ARG A 98 -1.34 4.30 2.55
CA ARG A 98 -0.57 3.32 3.30
C ARG A 98 0.03 2.24 2.40
N LEU A 99 1.32 1.97 2.55
CA LEU A 99 1.98 0.83 1.95
C LEU A 99 1.89 -0.39 2.89
N ILE A 100 1.29 -1.48 2.42
CA ILE A 100 1.25 -2.75 3.14
C ILE A 100 2.31 -3.68 2.56
N GLN A 101 3.33 -3.99 3.33
CA GLN A 101 4.42 -4.86 2.94
C GLN A 101 4.36 -6.20 3.69
N GLY A 102 4.69 -7.27 3.01
CA GLY A 102 4.77 -8.62 3.57
C GLY A 102 5.15 -9.63 2.50
N ASP A 103 5.55 -10.82 2.91
CA ASP A 103 5.95 -11.90 2.01
C ASP A 103 4.79 -12.42 1.14
N VAL A 104 5.12 -13.20 0.11
CA VAL A 104 4.12 -13.89 -0.70
C VAL A 104 3.35 -14.86 0.20
N GLY A 105 2.01 -14.82 0.11
CA GLY A 105 1.16 -15.65 0.98
C GLY A 105 0.91 -15.08 2.39
N SER A 106 1.45 -13.91 2.75
CA SER A 106 1.22 -13.29 4.06
C SER A 106 -0.21 -12.76 4.28
N GLY A 107 -1.10 -12.90 3.30
CA GLY A 107 -2.50 -12.48 3.40
C GLY A 107 -2.75 -10.98 3.21
N LYS A 108 -1.90 -10.26 2.46
CA LYS A 108 -2.12 -8.84 2.13
C LYS A 108 -3.50 -8.58 1.48
N THR A 109 -3.96 -9.53 0.68
CA THR A 109 -5.25 -9.42 -0.02
C THR A 109 -6.43 -9.39 0.95
N VAL A 110 -6.41 -10.14 2.06
CA VAL A 110 -7.51 -10.11 3.03
C VAL A 110 -7.62 -8.74 3.71
N VAL A 111 -6.49 -8.08 3.98
CA VAL A 111 -6.50 -6.71 4.53
C VAL A 111 -7.12 -5.73 3.53
N ALA A 112 -6.74 -5.83 2.25
CA ALA A 112 -7.34 -5.02 1.19
C ALA A 112 -8.84 -5.32 1.02
N THR A 113 -9.26 -6.58 1.10
CA THR A 113 -10.68 -6.97 1.04
C THR A 113 -11.50 -6.30 2.15
N ILE A 114 -11.00 -6.31 3.39
CA ILE A 114 -11.67 -5.69 4.53
C ILE A 114 -11.80 -4.17 4.33
N ALA A 115 -10.77 -3.51 3.83
CA ALA A 115 -10.83 -2.09 3.50
C ALA A 115 -11.88 -1.79 2.42
N LEU A 116 -11.99 -2.64 1.39
CA LEU A 116 -13.00 -2.52 0.34
C LEU A 116 -14.42 -2.76 0.89
N ILE A 117 -14.62 -3.73 1.79
CA ILE A 117 -15.92 -3.96 2.45
C ILE A 117 -16.35 -2.70 3.19
N ASN A 118 -15.49 -2.13 4.05
CA ASN A 118 -15.80 -0.89 4.76
C ASN A 118 -16.14 0.26 3.80
N THR A 119 -15.42 0.36 2.68
CA THR A 119 -15.64 1.38 1.65
C THR A 119 -17.03 1.27 1.02
N VAL A 120 -17.41 0.04 0.61
CA VAL A 120 -18.71 -0.18 -0.05
C VAL A 120 -19.86 -0.01 0.92
N ILE A 121 -19.75 -0.50 2.15
CA ILE A 121 -20.78 -0.34 3.18
C ILE A 121 -20.96 1.13 3.58
N ALA A 122 -19.90 1.93 3.51
CA ALA A 122 -20.00 3.39 3.69
C ALA A 122 -20.66 4.12 2.49
N GLY A 123 -21.07 3.40 1.44
CA GLY A 123 -21.76 3.95 0.27
C GLY A 123 -20.83 4.44 -0.84
N TYR A 124 -19.56 4.09 -0.79
CA TYR A 124 -18.58 4.46 -1.82
C TYR A 124 -18.22 3.27 -2.72
N GLN A 125 -17.57 3.55 -3.84
CA GLN A 125 -17.02 2.52 -4.72
C GLN A 125 -15.58 2.23 -4.35
N GLY A 126 -15.22 0.94 -4.31
CA GLY A 126 -13.86 0.47 -4.13
C GLY A 126 -13.29 -0.10 -5.43
N ALA A 127 -12.00 0.11 -5.68
CA ALA A 127 -11.31 -0.48 -6.82
C ALA A 127 -10.02 -1.17 -6.39
N LEU A 128 -9.81 -2.39 -6.86
CA LEU A 128 -8.56 -3.13 -6.72
C LEU A 128 -7.88 -3.27 -8.07
N MET A 129 -6.68 -2.74 -8.19
CA MET A 129 -5.86 -2.91 -9.39
C MET A 129 -4.93 -4.11 -9.23
N ALA A 130 -4.84 -4.93 -10.29
CA ALA A 130 -3.90 -6.04 -10.37
C ALA A 130 -2.97 -5.84 -11.58
N PRO A 131 -1.70 -6.28 -11.52
CA PRO A 131 -0.72 -6.05 -12.57
C PRO A 131 -0.99 -6.87 -13.86
N THR A 132 -1.81 -7.92 -13.77
CA THR A 132 -2.15 -8.78 -14.91
C THR A 132 -3.63 -9.13 -14.92
N GLU A 133 -4.18 -9.39 -16.11
CA GLU A 133 -5.55 -9.85 -16.29
C GLU A 133 -5.83 -11.16 -15.53
N VAL A 134 -4.88 -12.08 -15.49
CA VAL A 134 -5.01 -13.34 -14.77
C VAL A 134 -5.24 -13.11 -13.27
N LEU A 135 -4.43 -12.23 -12.66
CA LEU A 135 -4.59 -11.87 -11.25
C LEU A 135 -5.89 -11.10 -10.99
N ALA A 136 -6.30 -10.21 -11.90
CA ALA A 136 -7.58 -9.53 -11.78
C ALA A 136 -8.77 -10.51 -11.77
N ARG A 137 -8.75 -11.52 -12.63
CA ARG A 137 -9.77 -12.58 -12.67
C ARG A 137 -9.76 -13.44 -11.40
N GLN A 138 -8.58 -13.81 -10.90
CA GLN A 138 -8.45 -14.53 -9.63
C GLN A 138 -9.01 -13.73 -8.45
N HIS A 139 -8.72 -12.45 -8.37
CA HIS A 139 -9.27 -11.58 -7.32
C HIS A 139 -10.78 -11.44 -7.45
N TYR A 140 -11.30 -11.25 -8.67
CA TYR A 140 -12.73 -11.19 -8.92
C TYR A 140 -13.45 -12.44 -8.40
N GLU A 141 -13.00 -13.65 -8.82
CA GLU A 141 -13.59 -14.90 -8.35
C GLU A 141 -13.49 -15.08 -6.83
N SER A 142 -12.37 -14.68 -6.24
CA SER A 142 -12.16 -14.75 -4.79
C SER A 142 -13.10 -13.83 -4.03
N PHE A 143 -13.35 -12.62 -4.54
CA PHE A 143 -14.27 -11.66 -3.94
C PHE A 143 -15.71 -12.15 -4.03
N VAL A 144 -16.17 -12.57 -5.23
CA VAL A 144 -17.53 -13.08 -5.41
C VAL A 144 -17.79 -14.25 -4.44
N LYS A 145 -16.93 -15.27 -4.45
CA LYS A 145 -17.06 -16.43 -3.56
C LYS A 145 -16.97 -16.05 -2.07
N GLY A 146 -16.08 -15.11 -1.73
CA GLY A 146 -15.89 -14.68 -0.34
C GLY A 146 -17.10 -13.90 0.19
N PHE A 147 -17.66 -13.02 -0.60
CA PHE A 147 -18.84 -12.23 -0.20
C PHE A 147 -20.10 -13.08 -0.15
N GLU A 148 -20.33 -13.97 -1.12
CA GLU A 148 -21.41 -14.95 -1.08
C GLU A 148 -21.34 -15.82 0.18
N LYS A 149 -20.16 -16.35 0.51
CA LYS A 149 -19.95 -17.17 1.72
C LYS A 149 -20.20 -16.40 3.02
N ALA A 150 -19.86 -15.11 3.03
CA ALA A 150 -20.10 -14.23 4.16
C ALA A 150 -21.55 -13.70 4.24
N GLY A 151 -22.39 -13.99 3.24
CA GLY A 151 -23.75 -13.46 3.17
C GLY A 151 -23.82 -11.95 2.92
N LEU A 152 -22.78 -11.37 2.28
CA LEU A 152 -22.70 -9.95 1.97
C LEU A 152 -23.23 -9.68 0.57
N ASP A 153 -24.21 -8.77 0.46
CA ASP A 153 -24.74 -8.31 -0.83
C ASP A 153 -23.85 -7.19 -1.40
N ILE A 154 -22.65 -7.55 -1.85
CA ILE A 154 -21.69 -6.64 -2.46
C ILE A 154 -21.50 -7.02 -3.92
N ARG A 155 -21.87 -6.11 -4.81
CA ARG A 155 -21.68 -6.27 -6.26
C ARG A 155 -20.22 -6.10 -6.61
N VAL A 156 -19.66 -7.08 -7.31
CA VAL A 156 -18.27 -7.07 -7.81
C VAL A 156 -18.29 -7.06 -9.34
N GLU A 157 -17.53 -6.16 -9.93
CA GLU A 157 -17.36 -6.07 -11.38
C GLU A 157 -15.89 -6.26 -11.75
N LEU A 158 -15.66 -6.95 -12.87
CA LEU A 158 -14.33 -7.16 -13.43
C LEU A 158 -14.13 -6.21 -14.61
N LEU A 159 -13.02 -5.45 -14.61
CA LEU A 159 -12.62 -4.61 -15.72
C LEU A 159 -11.22 -5.03 -16.20
N VAL A 160 -11.13 -5.57 -17.42
CA VAL A 160 -9.88 -6.00 -18.05
C VAL A 160 -9.82 -5.54 -19.50
N GLY A 161 -8.60 -5.38 -20.03
CA GLY A 161 -8.38 -4.81 -21.36
C GLY A 161 -8.98 -5.63 -22.53
N SER A 162 -9.21 -6.94 -22.32
CA SER A 162 -9.86 -7.81 -23.31
C SER A 162 -11.39 -7.67 -23.37
N MET A 163 -12.02 -6.93 -22.45
CA MET A 163 -13.45 -6.68 -22.46
C MET A 163 -13.78 -5.57 -23.45
N THR A 164 -14.61 -5.87 -24.44
CA THR A 164 -15.22 -4.84 -25.29
C THR A 164 -16.06 -3.91 -24.42
N ALA A 165 -15.92 -2.59 -24.64
CA ALA A 165 -16.63 -1.56 -23.91
C ALA A 165 -18.15 -1.74 -24.02
N LYS A 166 -18.75 -2.49 -23.11
CA LYS A 166 -20.16 -2.32 -22.80
C LYS A 166 -20.26 -1.06 -21.92
N PRO A 167 -21.22 -0.15 -22.19
CA PRO A 167 -21.39 1.00 -21.32
C PRO A 167 -21.61 0.51 -19.89
N VAL A 168 -20.75 0.96 -18.97
CA VAL A 168 -20.94 0.75 -17.53
C VAL A 168 -22.22 1.49 -17.18
N SER A 169 -23.31 0.76 -16.93
CA SER A 169 -24.53 1.36 -16.45
C SER A 169 -24.28 1.79 -14.99
N TYR A 170 -24.08 3.07 -14.80
CA TYR A 170 -24.15 3.68 -13.47
C TYR A 170 -25.61 3.61 -13.02
N THR A 171 -25.89 2.74 -12.09
CA THR A 171 -27.15 2.72 -11.32
C THR A 171 -26.81 2.90 -9.88
#